data_23ba11bd296e504a8bbd7e2d4aa7be38
#
_entry.id   23ba11bd296e504a8bbd7e2d4aa7be38
#
_cell.length_a   1.000
_cell.length_b   1.000
_cell.length_c   1.000
_cell.angle_alpha   90.00
_cell.angle_beta   90.00
_cell.angle_gamma   90.00
#
_symmetry.space_group_name_H-M   'P 1'
#
loop_
_entity.id
_entity.type
_entity.pdbx_description
1 polymer ?
#
loop_
_entity_poly.entity_id
_entity_poly.type
_entity_poly.pdbx_seq_one_letter_code
_entity_poly.pdbx_strand_id
1 'polypeptide(L)'
;MFREPRASVDTVAASAADDNRGFDHYHHTMNEPATQVPALDTARLQLRCLKIEDTTAVHRVYGDPEAMRYWDMPPSIDLKETERRLARALSVDPQWHATWTVWTRRDGQLADDQFIGMVNYHARQPWNRRLALGWILIPSFQGRGYMQEAVRVVLAHCFTTLNTHRVEAEIEPENVRSARLAQRLGFQREGLLRDRLFVADQPRTQQMYGLLRSDWGG
;
A
#
# COMPACT_ATOMS: atom_id res chain seq x y z
N MET A 1 -42.48 -53.70 -4.54
CA MET A 1 -43.23 -53.04 -5.64
C MET A 1 -43.86 -51.75 -5.05
N PHE A 2 -43.09 -50.68 -4.94
CA PHE A 2 -43.58 -49.38 -4.50
C PHE A 2 -43.16 -48.35 -5.55
N ARG A 3 -44.17 -47.73 -6.14
CA ARG A 3 -44.03 -46.66 -7.14
C ARG A 3 -43.74 -45.34 -6.42
N GLU A 4 -42.70 -44.65 -6.84
CA GLU A 4 -42.49 -43.24 -6.51
C GLU A 4 -43.42 -42.35 -7.33
N PRO A 5 -43.97 -41.27 -6.80
CA PRO A 5 -44.65 -40.23 -7.55
C PRO A 5 -43.64 -39.21 -8.10
N ARG A 6 -43.71 -38.97 -9.40
CA ARG A 6 -43.03 -37.87 -10.08
C ARG A 6 -43.68 -36.54 -9.64
N ALA A 7 -42.90 -35.66 -9.03
CA ALA A 7 -43.28 -34.27 -8.86
C ALA A 7 -42.92 -33.49 -10.13
N SER A 8 -43.88 -32.80 -10.68
CA SER A 8 -43.77 -31.88 -11.82
C SER A 8 -42.99 -30.63 -11.41
N VAL A 9 -41.99 -30.27 -12.21
CA VAL A 9 -41.25 -29.02 -12.09
C VAL A 9 -42.06 -27.97 -12.85
N ASP A 10 -42.88 -27.20 -12.11
CA ASP A 10 -43.49 -26.00 -12.66
C ASP A 10 -42.48 -24.88 -12.71
N THR A 11 -42.23 -24.41 -13.92
CA THR A 11 -41.39 -23.33 -14.33
C THR A 11 -41.93 -22.02 -13.75
N VAL A 12 -41.29 -21.47 -12.74
CA VAL A 12 -41.48 -20.07 -12.37
C VAL A 12 -40.41 -19.22 -13.10
N ALA A 13 -40.79 -18.72 -14.27
CA ALA A 13 -40.09 -17.66 -14.95
C ALA A 13 -40.35 -16.38 -14.17
N ALA A 14 -39.47 -16.05 -13.20
CA ALA A 14 -39.42 -14.73 -12.57
C ALA A 14 -38.53 -13.84 -13.42
N SER A 15 -39.11 -12.77 -13.90
CA SER A 15 -38.60 -11.66 -14.64
C SER A 15 -37.29 -11.13 -14.08
N ALA A 16 -36.18 -11.40 -14.76
CA ALA A 16 -34.89 -10.72 -14.56
C ALA A 16 -34.85 -9.45 -15.42
N ALA A 17 -35.61 -8.47 -15.03
CA ALA A 17 -35.52 -7.11 -15.57
C ALA A 17 -35.79 -6.17 -14.40
N ASP A 18 -34.76 -5.60 -13.83
CA ASP A 18 -34.71 -4.30 -13.14
C ASP A 18 -33.82 -4.26 -11.88
N ASP A 19 -32.60 -4.85 -11.94
CA ASP A 19 -31.65 -4.64 -10.85
C ASP A 19 -30.27 -4.16 -11.35
N ASN A 20 -30.24 -3.50 -12.50
CA ASN A 20 -29.01 -2.92 -13.05
C ASN A 20 -28.82 -1.44 -12.72
N ARG A 21 -29.63 -0.87 -11.85
CA ARG A 21 -29.54 0.55 -11.46
C ARG A 21 -28.54 0.83 -10.36
N GLY A 22 -28.00 -0.19 -9.71
CA GLY A 22 -27.00 -0.04 -8.64
C GLY A 22 -25.56 0.01 -9.12
N PHE A 23 -25.25 -0.55 -10.30
CA PHE A 23 -23.88 -0.63 -10.81
C PHE A 23 -23.47 0.58 -11.66
N ASP A 24 -24.41 1.29 -12.30
CA ASP A 24 -24.14 2.44 -13.15
C ASP A 24 -23.70 3.71 -12.38
N HIS A 25 -24.01 3.80 -11.08
CA HIS A 25 -23.54 4.93 -10.26
C HIS A 25 -22.05 4.87 -9.91
N TYR A 26 -21.40 3.71 -10.04
CA TYR A 26 -19.96 3.55 -9.75
C TYR A 26 -19.06 3.87 -10.94
N HIS A 27 -19.60 3.90 -12.16
CA HIS A 27 -18.82 4.18 -13.37
C HIS A 27 -18.75 5.67 -13.76
N HIS A 28 -19.51 6.55 -13.12
CA HIS A 28 -19.62 7.95 -13.55
C HIS A 28 -18.59 8.91 -12.92
N THR A 29 -17.72 8.43 -12.04
CA THR A 29 -16.64 9.26 -11.45
C THR A 29 -15.23 8.88 -11.95
N MET A 30 -15.13 8.09 -13.01
CA MET A 30 -13.86 7.57 -13.55
C MET A 30 -13.11 8.55 -14.46
N ASN A 31 -13.49 9.83 -14.51
CA ASN A 31 -12.84 10.83 -15.34
C ASN A 31 -12.09 11.89 -14.50
N GLU A 32 -11.58 11.50 -13.32
CA GLU A 32 -10.60 12.33 -12.64
C GLU A 32 -9.26 12.25 -13.42
N PRO A 33 -8.59 13.39 -13.68
CA PRO A 33 -7.29 13.38 -14.35
C PRO A 33 -6.35 12.45 -13.60
N ALA A 34 -5.54 11.68 -14.34
CA ALA A 34 -4.57 10.74 -13.79
C ALA A 34 -3.88 11.38 -12.58
N THR A 35 -4.04 10.78 -11.40
CA THR A 35 -3.53 11.32 -10.14
C THR A 35 -2.01 11.41 -10.24
N GLN A 36 -1.47 12.59 -10.45
CA GLN A 36 -0.03 12.78 -10.40
C GLN A 36 0.44 12.53 -8.98
N VAL A 37 1.45 11.68 -8.82
CA VAL A 37 2.10 11.44 -7.53
C VAL A 37 2.98 12.65 -7.21
N PRO A 38 2.59 13.54 -6.28
CA PRO A 38 3.34 14.75 -6.00
C PRO A 38 4.64 14.44 -5.25
N ALA A 39 5.64 15.31 -5.40
CA ALA A 39 6.72 15.33 -4.43
C ALA A 39 6.19 15.85 -3.08
N LEU A 40 6.68 15.26 -1.98
CA LEU A 40 6.30 15.65 -0.63
C LEU A 40 7.57 16.00 0.15
N ASP A 41 7.55 17.15 0.79
CA ASP A 41 8.70 17.67 1.52
C ASP A 41 8.43 17.71 3.03
N THR A 42 9.46 17.42 3.80
CA THR A 42 9.47 17.56 5.27
C THR A 42 10.71 18.33 5.71
N ALA A 43 10.90 18.51 7.00
CA ALA A 43 12.10 19.19 7.52
C ALA A 43 13.41 18.48 7.15
N ARG A 44 13.41 17.13 7.11
CA ARG A 44 14.63 16.33 6.91
C ARG A 44 14.57 15.44 5.65
N LEU A 45 13.42 15.35 4.97
CA LEU A 45 13.20 14.40 3.90
C LEU A 45 12.60 15.07 2.68
N GLN A 46 12.93 14.51 1.53
CA GLN A 46 12.20 14.67 0.29
C GLN A 46 11.67 13.30 -0.15
N LEU A 47 10.38 13.22 -0.39
CA LEU A 47 9.73 12.06 -0.98
C LEU A 47 9.45 12.37 -2.46
N ARG A 48 10.02 11.61 -3.36
CA ARG A 48 9.87 11.79 -4.81
C ARG A 48 9.10 10.62 -5.40
N CYS A 49 8.30 10.88 -6.43
CA CYS A 49 7.70 9.80 -7.21
C CYS A 49 8.79 8.84 -7.69
N LEU A 50 8.56 7.54 -7.50
CA LEU A 50 9.44 6.48 -8.01
C LEU A 50 9.66 6.65 -9.52
N LYS A 51 10.90 6.47 -9.98
CA LYS A 51 11.29 6.47 -11.39
C LYS A 51 12.15 5.24 -11.69
N ILE A 52 12.26 4.89 -12.97
CA ILE A 52 13.08 3.75 -13.37
C ILE A 52 14.58 4.00 -13.10
N GLU A 53 15.00 5.25 -13.16
CA GLU A 53 16.37 5.69 -12.86
C GLU A 53 16.76 5.46 -11.40
N ASP A 54 15.77 5.28 -10.51
CA ASP A 54 16.01 4.98 -9.11
C ASP A 54 16.43 3.51 -8.85
N THR A 55 16.53 2.67 -9.90
CA THR A 55 16.82 1.23 -9.80
C THR A 55 18.03 0.93 -8.91
N THR A 56 19.15 1.62 -9.08
CA THR A 56 20.36 1.41 -8.27
C THR A 56 20.16 1.79 -6.81
N ALA A 57 19.45 2.88 -6.56
CA ALA A 57 19.13 3.32 -5.22
C ALA A 57 18.16 2.34 -4.51
N VAL A 58 17.10 1.92 -5.22
CA VAL A 58 16.09 0.98 -4.71
C VAL A 58 16.68 -0.41 -4.48
N HIS A 59 17.65 -0.83 -5.29
CA HIS A 59 18.33 -2.11 -5.09
C HIS A 59 19.05 -2.22 -3.73
N ARG A 60 19.45 -1.10 -3.14
CA ARG A 60 20.00 -1.08 -1.75
C ARG A 60 18.99 -1.55 -0.70
N VAL A 61 17.71 -1.52 -1.01
CA VAL A 61 16.63 -2.06 -0.18
C VAL A 61 16.19 -3.41 -0.71
N TYR A 62 15.86 -3.51 -1.99
CA TYR A 62 15.32 -4.74 -2.58
C TYR A 62 16.34 -5.89 -2.65
N GLY A 63 17.64 -5.61 -2.71
CA GLY A 63 18.70 -6.60 -2.64
C GLY A 63 19.16 -6.94 -1.22
N ASP A 64 18.68 -6.23 -0.20
CA ASP A 64 19.07 -6.45 1.19
C ASP A 64 18.08 -7.40 1.92
N PRO A 65 18.51 -8.62 2.29
CA PRO A 65 17.64 -9.58 2.98
C PRO A 65 17.10 -9.07 4.34
N GLU A 66 17.85 -8.22 5.04
CA GLU A 66 17.40 -7.66 6.33
C GLU A 66 16.27 -6.64 6.10
N ALA A 67 16.44 -5.74 5.13
CA ALA A 67 15.41 -4.78 4.74
C ALA A 67 14.13 -5.49 4.26
N MET A 68 14.29 -6.52 3.42
CA MET A 68 13.19 -7.26 2.78
C MET A 68 12.57 -8.35 3.66
N ARG A 69 13.09 -8.57 4.87
CA ARG A 69 12.65 -9.68 5.75
C ARG A 69 11.14 -9.79 5.93
N TYR A 70 10.45 -8.65 6.02
CA TYR A 70 9.00 -8.57 6.25
C TYR A 70 8.25 -7.98 5.05
N TRP A 71 8.90 -7.93 3.88
CA TRP A 71 8.27 -7.46 2.66
C TRP A 71 7.45 -8.60 2.01
N ASP A 72 6.51 -8.26 1.16
CA ASP A 72 5.58 -9.20 0.49
C ASP A 72 6.23 -10.00 -0.66
N MET A 73 7.53 -9.83 -0.87
CA MET A 73 8.30 -10.55 -1.89
C MET A 73 9.73 -10.85 -1.38
N PRO A 74 10.41 -11.86 -1.92
CA PRO A 74 11.80 -12.15 -1.56
C PRO A 74 12.75 -11.04 -2.04
N PRO A 75 13.97 -10.93 -1.49
CA PRO A 75 14.99 -10.01 -1.99
C PRO A 75 15.27 -10.20 -3.48
N SER A 76 15.60 -9.11 -4.17
CA SER A 76 16.07 -9.17 -5.57
C SER A 76 17.46 -9.77 -5.65
N ILE A 77 17.67 -10.70 -6.57
CA ILE A 77 18.96 -11.38 -6.75
C ILE A 77 20.00 -10.49 -7.45
N ASP A 78 19.53 -9.52 -8.25
CA ASP A 78 20.37 -8.59 -8.99
C ASP A 78 19.64 -7.29 -9.35
N LEU A 79 20.38 -6.33 -9.93
CA LEU A 79 19.84 -5.05 -10.40
C LEU A 79 18.76 -5.23 -11.49
N LYS A 80 18.93 -6.20 -12.38
CA LYS A 80 17.98 -6.44 -13.47
C LYS A 80 16.63 -6.93 -12.95
N GLU A 81 16.63 -7.72 -11.89
CA GLU A 81 15.37 -8.09 -11.23
C GLU A 81 14.72 -6.88 -10.55
N THR A 82 15.49 -6.05 -9.86
CA THR A 82 14.98 -4.80 -9.29
C THR A 82 14.37 -3.91 -10.36
N GLU A 83 15.05 -3.71 -11.49
CA GLU A 83 14.54 -2.94 -12.63
C GLU A 83 13.19 -3.47 -13.13
N ARG A 84 13.07 -4.80 -13.33
CA ARG A 84 11.79 -5.42 -13.74
C ARG A 84 10.67 -5.17 -12.72
N ARG A 85 10.96 -5.22 -11.41
CA ARG A 85 9.99 -4.94 -10.35
C ARG A 85 9.56 -3.47 -10.36
N LEU A 86 10.49 -2.55 -10.56
CA LEU A 86 10.18 -1.13 -10.72
C LEU A 86 9.33 -0.87 -11.95
N ALA A 87 9.72 -1.42 -13.11
CA ALA A 87 8.95 -1.28 -14.34
C ALA A 87 7.51 -1.77 -14.17
N ARG A 88 7.32 -2.89 -13.45
CA ARG A 88 5.98 -3.39 -13.12
C ARG A 88 5.22 -2.45 -12.19
N ALA A 89 5.85 -1.92 -11.15
CA ALA A 89 5.21 -0.97 -10.25
C ALA A 89 4.80 0.32 -10.98
N LEU A 90 5.65 0.81 -11.89
CA LEU A 90 5.41 2.00 -12.71
C LEU A 90 4.36 1.80 -13.81
N SER A 91 4.03 0.55 -14.18
CA SER A 91 2.96 0.25 -15.15
C SER A 91 1.55 0.31 -14.53
N VAL A 92 1.44 0.39 -13.21
CA VAL A 92 0.14 0.52 -12.53
C VAL A 92 -0.26 1.99 -12.50
N ASP A 93 -1.52 2.25 -12.85
CA ASP A 93 -2.06 3.62 -12.77
C ASP A 93 -1.94 4.16 -11.32
N PRO A 94 -1.42 5.38 -11.14
CA PRO A 94 -1.30 6.01 -9.82
C PRO A 94 -2.61 6.11 -9.05
N GLN A 95 -3.77 6.05 -9.72
CA GLN A 95 -5.03 5.99 -8.98
C GLN A 95 -5.16 4.72 -8.10
N TRP A 96 -4.43 3.63 -8.39
CA TRP A 96 -4.50 2.37 -7.65
C TRP A 96 -3.28 2.08 -6.78
N HIS A 97 -2.12 2.53 -7.24
CA HIS A 97 -0.83 2.29 -6.60
C HIS A 97 0.13 3.45 -6.89
N ALA A 98 0.79 3.95 -5.86
CA ALA A 98 1.90 4.89 -6.05
C ALA A 98 2.99 4.65 -5.02
N THR A 99 4.23 4.91 -5.44
CA THR A 99 5.41 4.74 -4.59
C THR A 99 6.22 6.03 -4.56
N TRP A 100 6.58 6.46 -3.38
CA TRP A 100 7.58 7.50 -3.14
C TRP A 100 8.90 6.88 -2.72
N THR A 101 9.99 7.29 -3.36
CA THR A 101 11.35 7.12 -2.85
C THR A 101 11.63 8.18 -1.81
N VAL A 102 12.23 7.80 -0.68
CA VAL A 102 12.52 8.68 0.46
C VAL A 102 14.00 9.01 0.49
N TRP A 103 14.30 10.30 0.46
CA TRP A 103 15.66 10.84 0.43
C TRP A 103 15.89 11.77 1.60
N THR A 104 17.08 11.74 2.19
CA THR A 104 17.47 12.71 3.24
C THR A 104 17.79 14.06 2.60
N ARG A 105 17.50 15.12 3.36
CA ARG A 105 17.98 16.49 3.07
C ARG A 105 19.05 16.85 4.07
N ARG A 106 20.10 17.49 3.63
CA ARG A 106 21.08 18.12 4.51
C ARG A 106 20.94 19.64 4.43
N ASP A 107 20.66 20.29 5.56
CA ASP A 107 20.55 21.75 5.70
C ASP A 107 19.60 22.43 4.68
N GLY A 108 18.54 21.74 4.27
CA GLY A 108 17.58 22.25 3.28
C GLY A 108 18.09 22.23 1.83
N GLN A 109 19.29 21.72 1.56
CA GLN A 109 19.88 21.59 0.23
C GLN A 109 19.90 20.13 -0.23
N LEU A 110 19.71 19.92 -1.54
CA LEU A 110 19.68 18.61 -2.20
C LEU A 110 21.07 18.02 -2.49
N ALA A 111 22.14 18.70 -2.10
CA ALA A 111 23.52 18.40 -2.57
C ALA A 111 24.09 17.07 -2.04
N ASP A 112 23.54 16.50 -0.96
CA ASP A 112 23.97 15.24 -0.34
C ASP A 112 22.81 14.27 -0.10
N ASP A 113 21.83 14.26 -0.99
CA ASP A 113 20.64 13.41 -0.87
C ASP A 113 21.01 11.93 -0.85
N GLN A 114 20.67 11.27 0.24
CA GLN A 114 20.81 9.83 0.33
C GLN A 114 19.44 9.17 0.26
N PHE A 115 19.27 8.25 -0.67
CA PHE A 115 18.13 7.34 -0.65
C PHE A 115 18.17 6.49 0.61
N ILE A 116 17.07 6.46 1.35
CA ILE A 116 16.96 5.74 2.62
C ILE A 116 15.84 4.71 2.66
N GLY A 117 14.88 4.76 1.74
CA GLY A 117 13.75 3.84 1.75
C GLY A 117 12.60 4.28 0.85
N MET A 118 11.43 3.68 1.06
CA MET A 118 10.23 3.95 0.27
C MET A 118 8.97 3.91 1.15
N VAL A 119 7.95 4.64 0.68
CA VAL A 119 6.56 4.54 1.15
C VAL A 119 5.68 4.37 -0.08
N ASN A 120 4.71 3.45 -0.03
CA ASN A 120 3.74 3.30 -1.10
C ASN A 120 2.31 3.25 -0.55
N TYR A 121 1.33 3.62 -1.37
CA TYR A 121 -0.03 3.12 -1.19
C TYR A 121 -0.35 2.10 -2.28
N HIS A 122 -1.23 1.16 -1.91
CA HIS A 122 -1.72 0.12 -2.79
C HIS A 122 -3.16 -0.26 -2.42
N ALA A 123 -3.76 -1.13 -3.21
CA ALA A 123 -5.14 -1.58 -2.99
C ALA A 123 -6.14 -0.41 -2.75
N ARG A 124 -5.87 0.74 -3.40
CA ARG A 124 -6.74 1.91 -3.27
C ARG A 124 -8.09 1.63 -3.90
N GLN A 125 -9.15 1.97 -3.18
CA GLN A 125 -10.54 1.85 -3.59
C GLN A 125 -11.21 3.23 -3.44
N PRO A 126 -11.21 4.10 -4.47
CA PRO A 126 -11.77 5.45 -4.39
C PRO A 126 -13.23 5.46 -3.94
N TRP A 127 -14.04 4.55 -4.49
CA TRP A 127 -15.47 4.41 -4.14
C TRP A 127 -15.70 4.02 -2.68
N ASN A 128 -14.76 3.29 -2.08
CA ASN A 128 -14.81 2.87 -0.68
C ASN A 128 -13.93 3.76 0.21
N ARG A 129 -13.29 4.76 -0.39
CA ARG A 129 -12.44 5.75 0.28
C ARG A 129 -11.40 5.12 1.21
N ARG A 130 -10.80 4.00 0.77
CA ARG A 130 -9.77 3.27 1.51
C ARG A 130 -8.56 2.93 0.65
N LEU A 131 -7.42 2.75 1.30
CA LEU A 131 -6.18 2.25 0.72
C LEU A 131 -5.33 1.57 1.79
N ALA A 132 -4.31 0.83 1.38
CA ALA A 132 -3.29 0.30 2.26
C ALA A 132 -1.96 1.03 2.05
N LEU A 133 -1.17 1.20 3.11
CA LEU A 133 0.19 1.73 3.08
C LEU A 133 1.21 0.65 3.38
N GLY A 134 2.31 0.69 2.63
CA GLY A 134 3.54 -0.04 2.90
C GLY A 134 4.71 0.91 3.06
N TRP A 135 5.71 0.52 3.87
CA TRP A 135 6.93 1.28 4.06
C TRP A 135 8.13 0.37 4.32
N ILE A 136 9.27 0.77 3.81
CA ILE A 136 10.53 0.04 3.97
C ILE A 136 11.68 1.03 4.11
N LEU A 137 12.64 0.74 4.97
CA LEU A 137 13.78 1.60 5.26
C LEU A 137 15.06 0.77 5.30
N ILE A 138 16.13 1.31 4.72
CA ILE A 138 17.47 0.74 4.84
C ILE A 138 17.81 0.60 6.34
N PRO A 139 18.30 -0.58 6.80
CA PRO A 139 18.50 -0.87 8.24
C PRO A 139 19.33 0.18 8.98
N SER A 140 20.40 0.71 8.37
CA SER A 140 21.28 1.72 8.98
C SER A 140 20.62 3.06 9.26
N PHE A 141 19.44 3.36 8.67
CA PHE A 141 18.67 4.58 8.90
C PHE A 141 17.52 4.41 9.90
N GLN A 142 17.29 3.18 10.39
CA GLN A 142 16.24 2.90 11.37
C GLN A 142 16.52 3.55 12.72
N GLY A 143 15.49 3.73 13.56
CA GLY A 143 15.59 4.29 14.91
C GLY A 143 15.75 5.80 14.99
N ARG A 144 15.82 6.52 13.86
CA ARG A 144 16.04 7.97 13.79
C ARG A 144 14.77 8.80 13.51
N GLY A 145 13.61 8.14 13.46
CA GLY A 145 12.32 8.81 13.21
C GLY A 145 12.03 9.15 11.74
N TYR A 146 12.92 8.84 10.80
CA TYR A 146 12.75 9.14 9.38
C TYR A 146 11.48 8.54 8.78
N MET A 147 11.23 7.24 9.02
CA MET A 147 10.03 6.61 8.47
C MET A 147 8.73 7.15 9.08
N GLN A 148 8.75 7.54 10.36
CA GLN A 148 7.58 8.19 10.98
C GLN A 148 7.27 9.54 10.29
N GLU A 149 8.30 10.33 10.00
CA GLU A 149 8.18 11.60 9.31
C GLU A 149 7.67 11.40 7.87
N ALA A 150 8.24 10.43 7.13
CA ALA A 150 7.83 10.10 5.77
C ALA A 150 6.38 9.60 5.69
N VAL A 151 5.98 8.65 6.55
CA VAL A 151 4.61 8.12 6.54
C VAL A 151 3.60 9.19 6.96
N ARG A 152 3.95 10.09 7.90
CA ARG A 152 3.07 11.18 8.31
C ARG A 152 2.70 12.10 7.15
N VAL A 153 3.64 12.52 6.32
CA VAL A 153 3.35 13.40 5.18
C VAL A 153 2.56 12.66 4.08
N VAL A 154 2.79 11.35 3.90
CA VAL A 154 1.99 10.53 2.98
C VAL A 154 0.56 10.37 3.51
N LEU A 155 0.36 10.16 4.81
CA LEU A 155 -0.97 10.12 5.43
C LEU A 155 -1.72 11.44 5.22
N ALA A 156 -1.03 12.59 5.40
CA ALA A 156 -1.60 13.89 5.10
C ALA A 156 -2.12 13.96 3.65
N HIS A 157 -1.31 13.56 2.68
CA HIS A 157 -1.70 13.48 1.28
C HIS A 157 -2.90 12.54 1.08
N CYS A 158 -2.89 11.35 1.68
CA CYS A 158 -4.01 10.40 1.55
C CYS A 158 -5.32 10.98 2.08
N PHE A 159 -5.31 11.62 3.25
CA PHE A 159 -6.52 12.13 3.86
C PHE A 159 -7.01 13.45 3.23
N THR A 160 -6.12 14.34 2.82
CA THR A 160 -6.50 15.66 2.30
C THR A 160 -6.72 15.65 0.79
N THR A 161 -5.78 15.09 0.01
CA THR A 161 -5.79 15.14 -1.46
C THR A 161 -6.57 13.98 -2.05
N LEU A 162 -6.30 12.73 -1.59
CA LEU A 162 -6.98 11.54 -2.11
C LEU A 162 -8.36 11.31 -1.48
N ASN A 163 -8.79 12.17 -0.56
CA ASN A 163 -10.06 12.08 0.15
C ASN A 163 -10.32 10.71 0.78
N THR A 164 -9.26 10.03 1.23
CA THR A 164 -9.34 8.72 1.89
C THR A 164 -10.07 8.87 3.22
N HIS A 165 -10.88 7.89 3.59
CA HIS A 165 -11.53 7.80 4.91
C HIS A 165 -10.77 6.86 5.83
N ARG A 166 -10.20 5.77 5.26
CA ARG A 166 -9.52 4.72 6.01
C ARG A 166 -8.22 4.34 5.34
N VAL A 167 -7.15 4.32 6.12
CA VAL A 167 -5.83 3.80 5.73
C VAL A 167 -5.54 2.53 6.50
N GLU A 168 -5.09 1.50 5.81
CA GLU A 168 -4.76 0.19 6.35
C GLU A 168 -3.26 -0.07 6.29
N ALA A 169 -2.76 -0.94 7.17
CA ALA A 169 -1.42 -1.52 7.08
C ALA A 169 -1.45 -2.97 7.55
N GLU A 170 -0.82 -3.86 6.78
CA GLU A 170 -0.64 -5.26 7.13
C GLU A 170 0.79 -5.45 7.63
N ILE A 171 0.97 -5.96 8.85
CA ILE A 171 2.27 -6.03 9.51
C ILE A 171 2.42 -7.42 10.12
N GLU A 172 3.50 -8.15 9.81
CA GLU A 172 3.79 -9.43 10.46
C GLU A 172 3.93 -9.25 11.98
N PRO A 173 3.43 -10.18 12.83
CA PRO A 173 3.52 -10.09 14.29
C PRO A 173 4.94 -9.87 14.80
N GLU A 174 5.92 -10.45 14.15
CA GLU A 174 7.35 -10.37 14.48
C GLU A 174 7.98 -9.02 14.10
N ASN A 175 7.33 -8.25 13.24
CA ASN A 175 7.79 -6.92 12.82
C ASN A 175 7.40 -5.84 13.85
N VAL A 176 7.90 -6.00 15.08
CA VAL A 176 7.62 -5.12 16.22
C VAL A 176 7.95 -3.65 15.93
N ARG A 177 8.96 -3.40 15.08
CA ARG A 177 9.36 -2.02 14.70
C ARG A 177 8.27 -1.32 13.89
N SER A 178 7.73 -2.00 12.87
CA SER A 178 6.62 -1.46 12.06
C SER A 178 5.34 -1.34 12.88
N ALA A 179 5.03 -2.32 13.74
CA ALA A 179 3.87 -2.25 14.64
C ALA A 179 3.93 -1.03 15.57
N ARG A 180 5.08 -0.76 16.19
CA ARG A 180 5.28 0.44 17.01
C ARG A 180 5.21 1.75 16.21
N LEU A 181 5.68 1.74 14.96
CA LEU A 181 5.55 2.89 14.07
C LEU A 181 4.08 3.17 13.75
N ALA A 182 3.32 2.15 13.36
CA ALA A 182 1.88 2.27 13.08
C ALA A 182 1.13 2.83 14.30
N GLN A 183 1.38 2.28 15.50
CA GLN A 183 0.75 2.77 16.74
C GLN A 183 1.09 4.24 17.04
N ARG A 184 2.34 4.67 16.86
CA ARG A 184 2.73 6.08 17.04
C ARG A 184 2.10 7.03 16.03
N LEU A 185 1.70 6.51 14.86
CA LEU A 185 0.96 7.25 13.84
C LEU A 185 -0.56 7.25 14.07
N GLY A 186 -1.04 6.56 15.10
CA GLY A 186 -2.46 6.49 15.47
C GLY A 186 -3.20 5.26 14.91
N PHE A 187 -2.52 4.37 14.20
CA PHE A 187 -3.16 3.13 13.76
C PHE A 187 -3.55 2.25 14.94
N GLN A 188 -4.74 1.66 14.87
CA GLN A 188 -5.25 0.69 15.82
C GLN A 188 -5.12 -0.72 15.25
N ARG A 189 -4.70 -1.68 16.07
CA ARG A 189 -4.68 -3.10 15.68
C ARG A 189 -6.10 -3.64 15.76
N GLU A 190 -6.61 -4.15 14.65
CA GLU A 190 -8.00 -4.61 14.53
C GLU A 190 -8.14 -6.12 14.45
N GLY A 191 -7.06 -6.84 14.08
CA GLY A 191 -7.16 -8.28 13.95
C GLY A 191 -5.88 -8.99 13.57
N LEU A 192 -5.99 -10.32 13.44
CA LEU A 192 -4.95 -11.21 12.97
C LEU A 192 -5.48 -12.00 11.77
N LEU A 193 -4.79 -11.93 10.67
CA LEU A 193 -5.10 -12.62 9.41
C LEU A 193 -4.07 -13.76 9.25
N ARG A 194 -4.48 -14.99 9.59
CA ARG A 194 -3.62 -16.17 9.47
C ARG A 194 -3.40 -16.51 8.01
N ASP A 195 -2.13 -16.81 7.65
CA ASP A 195 -1.73 -17.24 6.29
C ASP A 195 -2.25 -16.29 5.20
N ARG A 196 -2.18 -15.00 5.48
CA ARG A 196 -2.73 -13.91 4.66
C ARG A 196 -2.07 -13.79 3.29
N LEU A 197 -0.77 -14.08 3.22
CA LEU A 197 0.00 -14.03 1.99
C LEU A 197 1.07 -15.11 1.98
N PHE A 198 1.65 -15.38 0.81
CA PHE A 198 2.76 -16.31 0.64
C PHE A 198 3.99 -15.56 0.11
N VAL A 199 5.14 -15.77 0.75
CA VAL A 199 6.44 -15.26 0.29
C VAL A 199 7.37 -16.46 0.13
N ALA A 200 7.86 -16.70 -1.09
CA ALA A 200 8.69 -17.87 -1.43
C ALA A 200 8.07 -19.18 -0.89
N ASP A 201 6.80 -19.42 -1.20
CA ASP A 201 5.98 -20.57 -0.79
C ASP A 201 5.84 -20.76 0.74
N GLN A 202 6.18 -19.76 1.54
CA GLN A 202 5.96 -19.75 2.97
C GLN A 202 4.75 -18.88 3.34
N PRO A 203 3.76 -19.43 4.06
CA PRO A 203 2.62 -18.66 4.54
C PRO A 203 3.06 -17.61 5.56
N ARG A 204 2.50 -16.43 5.48
CA ARG A 204 2.78 -15.31 6.38
C ARG A 204 1.49 -14.81 7.00
N THR A 205 1.45 -14.82 8.31
CA THR A 205 0.36 -14.23 9.10
C THR A 205 0.57 -12.73 9.22
N GLN A 206 -0.51 -11.95 9.10
CA GLN A 206 -0.47 -10.49 9.19
C GLN A 206 -1.37 -10.00 10.32
N GLN A 207 -0.92 -8.99 11.05
CA GLN A 207 -1.78 -8.16 11.88
C GLN A 207 -2.35 -7.04 11.00
N MET A 208 -3.66 -6.87 11.05
CA MET A 208 -4.34 -5.76 10.40
C MET A 208 -4.33 -4.54 11.32
N TYR A 209 -3.86 -3.42 10.80
CA TYR A 209 -3.91 -2.11 11.43
C TYR A 209 -4.77 -1.18 10.59
N GLY A 210 -5.65 -0.39 11.24
CA GLY A 210 -6.50 0.61 10.60
C GLY A 210 -6.29 1.99 11.23
N LEU A 211 -6.35 3.03 10.40
CA LEU A 211 -6.38 4.43 10.82
C LEU A 211 -7.53 5.12 10.10
N LEU A 212 -8.47 5.65 10.85
CA LEU A 212 -9.55 6.45 10.30
C LEU A 212 -9.15 7.92 10.21
N ARG A 213 -9.74 8.64 9.25
CA ARG A 213 -9.54 10.08 9.11
C ARG A 213 -9.89 10.84 10.39
N SER A 214 -10.93 10.39 11.12
CA SER A 214 -11.34 10.98 12.41
C SER A 214 -10.31 10.84 13.52
N ASP A 215 -9.47 9.80 13.44
CA ASP A 215 -8.51 9.46 14.49
C ASP A 215 -7.12 10.06 14.19
N TRP A 216 -6.96 10.63 12.98
CA TRP A 216 -5.69 11.21 12.57
C TRP A 216 -5.58 12.65 13.05
N GLY A 217 -4.61 12.92 13.92
CA GLY A 217 -4.42 14.22 14.56
C GLY A 217 -3.55 15.23 13.77
N GLY A 218 -3.27 14.97 12.44
CA GLY A 218 -2.51 15.88 11.57
C GLY A 218 -1.00 15.81 11.71
#